data_f35cc6ec42d4f4afa0acc0a2b0e9ca00
#
_entry.id   f35cc6ec42d4f4afa0acc0a2b0e9ca00
#
_cell.length_a   1.000
_cell.length_b   1.000
_cell.length_c   1.000
_cell.angle_alpha   90.00
_cell.angle_beta   90.00
_cell.angle_gamma   90.00
#
_symmetry.space_group_name_H-M   'P 1'
#
loop_
_entity.id
_entity.type
_entity.pdbx_description
1 polymer ?
#
loop_
_entity_poly.entity_id
_entity_poly.type
_entity_poly.pdbx_seq_one_letter_code
_entity_poly.pdbx_strand_id
1 'polypeptide(L)'
;MSDKHGKLLKIHKKEGLSIYPSKKIIVVSHCVLNQNAVVHGLERARGAFPLVKEILERGIGIIQLPCPEFLYLGSNRPSMNKAEYEKTEGYTEHCRRILESVFWQLEEYQKNGYSYIGVLGIQESPSCSLSSPPGVLMEKYMEEMERRNWTQACFEVPVFYDEEEKDEKWEEYKARFTAFIEEKLES
;
A
#
# COMPACT_ATOMS: atom_id res chain seq x y z
N MET A 1 -8.69 37.83 -22.14
CA MET A 1 -9.08 36.65 -21.33
C MET A 1 -7.99 36.48 -20.28
N SER A 2 -8.23 36.89 -19.04
CA SER A 2 -7.23 36.90 -17.98
C SER A 2 -7.09 35.50 -17.39
N ASP A 3 -5.85 35.07 -17.32
CA ASP A 3 -5.38 33.81 -16.80
C ASP A 3 -5.77 33.62 -15.31
N LYS A 4 -6.85 32.90 -15.06
CA LYS A 4 -7.30 32.57 -13.71
C LYS A 4 -6.41 31.52 -13.01
N HIS A 5 -5.48 30.86 -13.71
CA HIS A 5 -4.58 29.83 -13.17
C HIS A 5 -3.36 30.42 -12.44
N GLY A 6 -2.94 31.63 -12.80
CA GLY A 6 -1.78 32.27 -12.17
C GLY A 6 -1.98 32.72 -10.72
N LYS A 7 -3.23 32.81 -10.27
CA LYS A 7 -3.53 33.33 -8.91
C LYS A 7 -3.58 32.25 -7.82
N LEU A 8 -3.84 30.98 -8.18
CA LEU A 8 -3.88 29.88 -7.20
C LEU A 8 -2.47 29.44 -6.73
N LEU A 9 -1.47 29.55 -7.60
CA LEU A 9 -0.09 29.14 -7.28
C LEU A 9 0.64 30.12 -6.35
N LYS A 10 0.11 31.33 -6.13
CA LYS A 10 0.74 32.35 -5.27
C LYS A 10 0.33 32.28 -3.78
N ILE A 11 -0.65 31.45 -3.42
CA ILE A 11 -1.25 31.44 -2.07
C ILE A 11 -0.41 30.68 -1.03
N HIS A 12 0.57 29.86 -1.44
CA HIS A 12 1.30 28.99 -0.52
C HIS A 12 2.82 29.13 -0.48
N LYS A 13 3.40 30.23 -1.02
CA LYS A 13 4.79 30.58 -0.67
C LYS A 13 4.78 31.40 0.60
N LYS A 14 4.60 30.76 1.77
CA LYS A 14 5.13 31.29 3.01
C LYS A 14 6.65 31.20 2.93
N GLU A 15 7.32 32.33 2.95
CA GLU A 15 8.76 32.39 3.10
C GLU A 15 9.16 31.73 4.41
N GLY A 16 10.08 30.77 4.35
CA GLY A 16 10.63 30.08 5.51
C GLY A 16 9.97 28.74 5.82
N LEU A 17 10.67 27.64 5.53
CA LEU A 17 10.38 26.24 5.88
C LEU A 17 9.03 25.72 5.37
N SER A 18 8.95 25.42 4.09
CA SER A 18 7.91 24.53 3.60
C SER A 18 8.20 23.10 4.05
N ILE A 19 7.53 22.65 5.10
CA ILE A 19 7.51 21.23 5.51
C ILE A 19 6.61 20.39 4.60
N TYR A 20 6.03 20.99 3.55
CA TYR A 20 5.12 20.36 2.62
C TYR A 20 5.61 20.45 1.17
N PRO A 21 5.46 19.38 0.40
CA PRO A 21 5.10 18.02 0.83
C PRO A 21 6.26 17.32 1.56
N SER A 22 5.96 16.29 2.37
CA SER A 22 6.97 15.49 3.10
C SER A 22 7.96 14.79 2.18
N LYS A 23 7.56 14.58 0.91
CA LYS A 23 8.30 13.81 -0.11
C LYS A 23 8.55 12.34 0.26
N LYS A 24 7.80 11.78 1.19
CA LYS A 24 7.84 10.37 1.58
C LYS A 24 6.58 9.67 1.10
N ILE A 25 6.74 8.50 0.48
CA ILE A 25 5.65 7.71 -0.09
C ILE A 25 5.74 6.27 0.43
N ILE A 26 4.60 5.71 0.81
CA ILE A 26 4.44 4.29 1.12
C ILE A 26 3.42 3.65 0.17
N VAL A 27 3.67 2.43 -0.24
CA VAL A 27 2.70 1.61 -0.98
C VAL A 27 1.96 0.71 -0.01
N VAL A 28 0.64 0.59 -0.14
CA VAL A 28 -0.17 -0.27 0.73
C VAL A 28 -1.12 -1.14 -0.08
N SER A 29 -1.35 -2.37 0.37
CA SER A 29 -2.39 -3.23 -0.21
C SER A 29 -3.76 -2.56 -0.12
N HIS A 30 -4.64 -2.84 -1.09
CA HIS A 30 -5.95 -2.20 -1.19
C HIS A 30 -6.75 -2.28 0.12
N CYS A 31 -6.82 -3.47 0.71
CA CYS A 31 -7.61 -3.73 1.91
C CYS A 31 -7.01 -3.11 3.19
N VAL A 32 -5.77 -2.60 3.17
CA VAL A 32 -5.25 -1.79 4.28
C VAL A 32 -6.08 -0.52 4.47
N LEU A 33 -6.53 0.08 3.36
CA LEU A 33 -7.36 1.30 3.36
C LEU A 33 -8.86 1.03 3.19
N ASN A 34 -9.24 -0.17 2.72
CA ASN A 34 -10.63 -0.47 2.40
C ASN A 34 -10.96 -1.95 2.59
N GLN A 35 -11.41 -2.31 3.78
CA GLN A 35 -11.83 -3.66 4.11
C GLN A 35 -13.10 -4.12 3.37
N ASN A 36 -13.89 -3.19 2.79
CA ASN A 36 -15.06 -3.57 1.97
C ASN A 36 -14.67 -4.29 0.66
N ALA A 37 -13.39 -4.32 0.30
CA ALA A 37 -12.89 -5.08 -0.83
C ALA A 37 -12.45 -6.50 -0.46
N VAL A 38 -12.48 -6.88 0.80
CA VAL A 38 -12.13 -8.23 1.28
C VAL A 38 -13.25 -9.21 0.92
N VAL A 39 -12.95 -10.49 0.85
CA VAL A 39 -13.95 -11.56 0.71
C VAL A 39 -14.86 -11.53 1.93
N HIS A 40 -16.19 -11.60 1.70
CA HIS A 40 -17.18 -11.54 2.77
C HIS A 40 -16.90 -12.58 3.88
N GLY A 41 -16.90 -12.10 5.12
CA GLY A 41 -16.63 -12.91 6.32
C GLY A 41 -15.13 -13.05 6.67
N LEU A 42 -14.24 -12.39 5.91
CA LEU A 42 -12.81 -12.34 6.20
C LEU A 42 -12.31 -10.89 6.50
N GLU A 43 -13.23 -9.95 6.66
CA GLU A 43 -12.95 -8.58 7.05
C GLU A 43 -12.46 -8.55 8.50
N ARG A 44 -11.45 -7.73 8.77
CA ARG A 44 -10.80 -7.58 10.08
C ARG A 44 -10.84 -6.15 10.63
N ALA A 45 -11.49 -5.23 9.91
CA ALA A 45 -11.76 -3.87 10.34
C ALA A 45 -12.98 -3.32 9.61
N ARG A 46 -13.61 -2.28 10.17
CA ARG A 46 -14.82 -1.67 9.60
C ARG A 46 -14.61 -0.92 8.29
N GLY A 47 -13.40 -0.42 8.09
CA GLY A 47 -13.04 0.37 6.91
C GLY A 47 -11.57 0.23 6.60
N ALA A 48 -10.74 1.21 6.97
CA ALA A 48 -9.30 1.07 6.95
C ALA A 48 -8.81 0.42 8.25
N PHE A 49 -7.68 -0.28 8.20
CA PHE A 49 -7.02 -0.70 9.44
C PHE A 49 -6.58 0.51 10.26
N PRO A 50 -6.80 0.53 11.60
CA PRO A 50 -6.43 1.65 12.47
C PRO A 50 -4.97 2.09 12.39
N LEU A 51 -4.05 1.18 12.05
CA LEU A 51 -2.62 1.49 11.88
C LEU A 51 -2.33 2.52 10.76
N VAL A 52 -3.27 2.72 9.83
CA VAL A 52 -3.17 3.76 8.79
C VAL A 52 -3.02 5.16 9.37
N LYS A 53 -3.56 5.38 10.58
CA LYS A 53 -3.42 6.63 11.31
C LYS A 53 -1.94 7.00 11.51
N GLU A 54 -1.07 6.03 11.78
CA GLU A 54 0.37 6.25 11.96
C GLU A 54 1.03 6.83 10.70
N ILE A 55 0.55 6.42 9.52
CA ILE A 55 1.03 6.91 8.23
C ILE A 55 0.55 8.36 8.00
N LEU A 56 -0.74 8.60 8.21
CA LEU A 56 -1.39 9.90 7.94
C LEU A 56 -0.89 10.99 8.87
N GLU A 57 -0.75 10.71 10.16
CA GLU A 57 -0.30 11.70 11.17
C GLU A 57 1.15 12.15 10.91
N ARG A 58 1.94 11.35 10.23
CA ARG A 58 3.32 11.67 9.83
C ARG A 58 3.44 12.31 8.45
N GLY A 59 2.31 12.61 7.81
CA GLY A 59 2.27 13.29 6.52
C GLY A 59 2.86 12.47 5.36
N ILE A 60 2.89 11.13 5.47
CA ILE A 60 3.39 10.25 4.43
C ILE A 60 2.30 10.08 3.35
N GLY A 61 2.67 10.25 2.09
CA GLY A 61 1.78 9.99 0.96
C GLY A 61 1.57 8.49 0.76
N ILE A 62 0.34 8.10 0.43
CA ILE A 62 -0.03 6.69 0.26
C ILE A 62 -0.35 6.41 -1.20
N ILE A 63 0.28 5.38 -1.78
CA ILE A 63 -0.14 4.75 -3.03
C ILE A 63 -0.87 3.46 -2.66
N GLN A 64 -2.17 3.41 -2.92
CA GLN A 64 -2.97 2.22 -2.71
C GLN A 64 -2.83 1.28 -3.91
N LEU A 65 -2.40 0.04 -3.66
CA LEU A 65 -2.44 -0.99 -4.70
C LEU A 65 -3.88 -1.29 -5.11
N PRO A 66 -4.16 -1.48 -6.40
CA PRO A 66 -5.45 -2.01 -6.84
C PRO A 66 -5.66 -3.41 -6.25
N CYS A 67 -6.88 -3.74 -5.80
CA CYS A 67 -7.18 -5.11 -5.36
C CYS A 67 -7.31 -6.03 -6.59
N PRO A 68 -6.40 -6.98 -6.80
CA PRO A 68 -6.45 -7.84 -7.99
C PRO A 68 -7.68 -8.74 -8.00
N GLU A 69 -8.04 -9.25 -6.84
CA GLU A 69 -9.18 -10.15 -6.67
C GLU A 69 -10.52 -9.44 -6.94
N PHE A 70 -10.71 -8.28 -6.31
CA PHE A 70 -11.92 -7.48 -6.46
C PHE A 70 -12.11 -7.01 -7.91
N LEU A 71 -11.03 -6.56 -8.56
CA LEU A 71 -11.09 -6.07 -9.93
C LEU A 71 -11.29 -7.19 -10.97
N TYR A 72 -10.87 -8.41 -10.66
CA TYR A 72 -10.97 -9.53 -11.57
C TYR A 72 -12.25 -10.34 -11.40
N LEU A 73 -12.66 -10.60 -10.15
CA LEU A 73 -13.77 -11.50 -9.82
C LEU A 73 -14.97 -10.78 -9.18
N GLY A 74 -14.83 -9.50 -8.82
CA GLY A 74 -15.89 -8.73 -8.18
C GLY A 74 -16.01 -8.95 -6.66
N SER A 75 -17.05 -8.34 -6.07
CA SER A 75 -17.26 -8.38 -4.61
C SER A 75 -17.75 -9.74 -4.10
N ASN A 76 -18.53 -10.46 -4.90
CA ASN A 76 -19.14 -11.75 -4.52
C ASN A 76 -18.25 -12.96 -4.86
N ARG A 77 -16.92 -12.75 -4.97
CA ARG A 77 -15.99 -13.83 -5.26
C ARG A 77 -15.91 -14.83 -4.10
N PRO A 78 -15.66 -16.12 -4.38
CA PRO A 78 -15.37 -17.09 -3.33
C PRO A 78 -14.00 -16.82 -2.69
N SER A 79 -13.78 -17.30 -1.48
CA SER A 79 -12.44 -17.40 -0.91
C SER A 79 -11.64 -18.44 -1.69
N MET A 80 -10.44 -18.06 -2.12
CA MET A 80 -9.52 -18.89 -2.90
C MET A 80 -8.11 -18.82 -2.30
N ASN A 81 -7.37 -19.93 -2.40
CA ASN A 81 -5.95 -19.94 -2.06
C ASN A 81 -5.07 -19.49 -3.26
N LYS A 82 -3.76 -19.30 -3.01
CA LYS A 82 -2.83 -18.82 -4.06
C LYS A 82 -2.84 -19.72 -5.30
N ALA A 83 -2.81 -21.03 -5.12
CA ALA A 83 -2.75 -21.98 -6.24
C ALA A 83 -4.03 -21.95 -7.10
N GLU A 84 -5.18 -21.63 -6.52
CA GLU A 84 -6.43 -21.45 -7.24
C GLU A 84 -6.41 -20.16 -8.06
N TYR A 85 -5.90 -19.07 -7.50
CA TYR A 85 -5.70 -17.83 -8.25
C TYR A 85 -4.70 -17.99 -9.40
N GLU A 86 -3.58 -18.70 -9.19
CA GLU A 86 -2.60 -18.98 -10.24
C GLU A 86 -3.17 -19.81 -11.40
N LYS A 87 -4.12 -20.71 -11.11
CA LYS A 87 -4.84 -21.51 -12.12
C LYS A 87 -5.96 -20.74 -12.82
N THR A 88 -6.38 -19.62 -12.28
CA THR A 88 -7.42 -18.79 -12.91
C THR A 88 -6.84 -18.14 -14.17
N GLU A 89 -7.42 -18.46 -15.32
CA GLU A 89 -6.95 -17.98 -16.62
C GLU A 89 -6.83 -16.45 -16.63
N GLY A 90 -5.68 -15.94 -17.04
CA GLY A 90 -5.42 -14.50 -17.15
C GLY A 90 -5.21 -13.74 -15.83
N TYR A 91 -5.36 -14.36 -14.66
CA TYR A 91 -5.26 -13.64 -13.38
C TYR A 91 -3.84 -13.10 -13.12
N THR A 92 -2.82 -13.89 -13.37
CA THR A 92 -1.41 -13.46 -13.20
C THR A 92 -1.08 -12.27 -14.11
N GLU A 93 -1.54 -12.29 -15.35
CA GLU A 93 -1.36 -11.19 -16.28
C GLU A 93 -2.17 -9.94 -15.87
N HIS A 94 -3.39 -10.15 -15.36
CA HIS A 94 -4.15 -9.07 -14.75
C HIS A 94 -3.38 -8.40 -13.61
N CYS A 95 -2.73 -9.17 -12.73
CA CYS A 95 -1.89 -8.64 -11.66
C CYS A 95 -0.75 -7.75 -12.21
N ARG A 96 -0.07 -8.16 -13.27
CA ARG A 96 0.97 -7.33 -13.92
C ARG A 96 0.39 -6.02 -14.45
N ARG A 97 -0.70 -6.12 -15.20
CA ARG A 97 -1.33 -4.95 -15.84
C ARG A 97 -1.80 -3.89 -14.85
N ILE A 98 -2.41 -4.29 -13.74
CA ILE A 98 -2.87 -3.31 -12.73
C ILE A 98 -1.72 -2.64 -11.97
N LEU A 99 -0.53 -3.22 -11.96
CA LEU A 99 0.67 -2.64 -11.36
C LEU A 99 1.33 -1.56 -12.23
N GLU A 100 1.07 -1.52 -13.53
CA GLU A 100 1.69 -0.55 -14.45
C GLU A 100 1.52 0.90 -13.98
N SER A 101 0.30 1.27 -13.58
CA SER A 101 0.03 2.63 -13.09
C SER A 101 0.70 2.93 -11.75
N VAL A 102 0.89 1.92 -10.93
CA VAL A 102 1.59 2.04 -9.63
C VAL A 102 3.06 2.32 -9.86
N PHE A 103 3.71 1.53 -10.73
CA PHE A 103 5.11 1.73 -11.05
C PHE A 103 5.39 3.01 -11.79
N TRP A 104 4.47 3.44 -12.66
CA TRP A 104 4.55 4.75 -13.29
C TRP A 104 4.54 5.89 -12.25
N GLN A 105 3.66 5.83 -11.24
CA GLN A 105 3.62 6.80 -10.16
C GLN A 105 4.92 6.79 -9.34
N LEU A 106 5.42 5.61 -8.97
CA LEU A 106 6.67 5.47 -8.21
C LEU A 106 7.86 6.07 -8.96
N GLU A 107 7.96 5.84 -10.28
CA GLU A 107 8.98 6.45 -11.13
C GLU A 107 8.90 7.97 -11.12
N GLU A 108 7.71 8.53 -11.29
CA GLU A 108 7.51 9.98 -11.29
C GLU A 108 7.85 10.59 -9.94
N TYR A 109 7.48 9.95 -8.84
CA TYR A 109 7.89 10.39 -7.51
C TYR A 109 9.40 10.35 -7.35
N GLN A 110 10.06 9.27 -7.73
CA GLN A 110 11.51 9.11 -7.61
C GLN A 110 12.28 10.16 -8.44
N LYS A 111 11.88 10.39 -9.70
CA LYS A 111 12.45 11.43 -10.58
C LYS A 111 12.36 12.84 -9.97
N ASN A 112 11.37 13.09 -9.12
CA ASN A 112 11.14 14.38 -8.47
C ASN A 112 11.65 14.44 -7.02
N GLY A 113 12.51 13.51 -6.63
CA GLY A 113 13.18 13.51 -5.33
C GLY A 113 12.29 13.13 -4.16
N TYR A 114 11.25 12.30 -4.40
CA TYR A 114 10.48 11.66 -3.35
C TYR A 114 11.14 10.34 -2.96
N SER A 115 11.09 10.03 -1.67
CA SER A 115 11.59 8.76 -1.13
C SER A 115 10.44 7.76 -1.02
N TYR A 116 10.60 6.60 -1.64
CA TYR A 116 9.75 5.45 -1.41
C TYR A 116 10.26 4.70 -0.17
N ILE A 117 9.45 4.62 0.89
CA ILE A 117 9.87 4.09 2.19
C ILE A 117 9.55 2.61 2.41
N GLY A 118 8.63 2.04 1.64
CA GLY A 118 8.32 0.62 1.74
C GLY A 118 6.92 0.24 1.27
N VAL A 119 6.61 -1.06 1.38
CA VAL A 119 5.31 -1.64 1.04
C VAL A 119 4.68 -2.34 2.25
N LEU A 120 3.38 -2.14 2.44
CA LEU A 120 2.57 -2.78 3.46
C LEU A 120 1.63 -3.80 2.82
N GLY A 121 1.93 -5.07 3.04
CA GLY A 121 1.13 -6.22 2.59
C GLY A 121 0.16 -6.72 3.65
N ILE A 122 -0.42 -7.89 3.37
CA ILE A 122 -1.34 -8.60 4.26
C ILE A 122 -0.84 -10.03 4.44
N GLN A 123 -0.45 -10.39 5.65
CA GLN A 123 0.03 -11.72 5.95
C GLN A 123 -1.00 -12.79 5.58
N GLU A 124 -0.53 -13.89 5.00
CA GLU A 124 -1.32 -15.03 4.51
C GLU A 124 -2.35 -14.70 3.41
N SER A 125 -2.38 -13.47 2.90
CA SER A 125 -3.21 -13.17 1.74
C SER A 125 -2.71 -13.90 0.48
N PRO A 126 -3.57 -14.60 -0.26
CA PRO A 126 -3.18 -15.30 -1.49
C PRO A 126 -2.65 -14.38 -2.59
N SER A 127 -3.01 -13.10 -2.53
CA SER A 127 -2.59 -12.09 -3.51
C SER A 127 -1.62 -11.06 -2.95
N CYS A 128 -1.73 -10.68 -1.66
CA CYS A 128 -1.05 -9.53 -1.08
C CYS A 128 -0.06 -9.86 0.04
N SER A 129 0.26 -11.14 0.30
CA SER A 129 1.31 -11.53 1.24
C SER A 129 2.69 -11.22 0.66
N LEU A 130 3.59 -10.71 1.52
CA LEU A 130 5.01 -10.49 1.23
C LEU A 130 5.89 -11.61 1.77
N SER A 131 5.35 -12.41 2.71
CA SER A 131 6.00 -13.60 3.26
C SER A 131 6.18 -14.67 2.20
N SER A 132 7.16 -15.56 2.39
CA SER A 132 7.44 -16.64 1.42
C SER A 132 6.52 -17.85 1.64
N PRO A 133 5.84 -18.35 0.59
CA PRO A 133 5.77 -17.79 -0.76
C PRO A 133 4.87 -16.54 -0.81
N PRO A 134 5.28 -15.49 -1.53
CA PRO A 134 4.48 -14.26 -1.63
C PRO A 134 3.15 -14.51 -2.36
N GLY A 135 2.15 -13.66 -2.12
CA GLY A 135 0.89 -13.66 -2.85
C GLY A 135 1.09 -13.28 -4.33
N VAL A 136 0.16 -13.66 -5.21
CA VAL A 136 0.32 -13.51 -6.68
C VAL A 136 0.61 -12.08 -7.11
N LEU A 137 -0.10 -11.07 -6.57
CA LEU A 137 0.17 -9.67 -6.88
C LEU A 137 1.55 -9.23 -6.36
N MET A 138 1.87 -9.58 -5.10
CA MET A 138 3.14 -9.18 -4.49
C MET A 138 4.35 -9.85 -5.14
N GLU A 139 4.19 -11.08 -5.63
CA GLU A 139 5.23 -11.72 -6.45
C GLU A 139 5.55 -10.88 -7.68
N LYS A 140 4.52 -10.41 -8.42
CA LYS A 140 4.72 -9.56 -9.61
C LYS A 140 5.23 -8.16 -9.26
N TYR A 141 4.83 -7.64 -8.11
CA TYR A 141 5.36 -6.40 -7.59
C TYR A 141 6.86 -6.50 -7.26
N MET A 142 7.28 -7.57 -6.58
CA MET A 142 8.68 -7.82 -6.25
C MET A 142 9.55 -8.06 -7.48
N GLU A 143 9.06 -8.86 -8.46
CA GLU A 143 9.72 -9.06 -9.76
C GLU A 143 10.01 -7.72 -10.45
N GLU A 144 9.05 -6.79 -10.43
CA GLU A 144 9.20 -5.49 -11.07
C GLU A 144 10.14 -4.56 -10.28
N MET A 145 10.15 -4.62 -8.95
CA MET A 145 11.10 -3.90 -8.11
C MET A 145 12.54 -4.37 -8.39
N GLU A 146 12.75 -5.68 -8.46
CA GLU A 146 14.05 -6.29 -8.77
C GLU A 146 14.54 -5.89 -10.17
N ARG A 147 13.65 -5.97 -11.18
CA ARG A 147 13.96 -5.55 -12.56
C ARG A 147 14.44 -4.10 -12.65
N ARG A 148 13.97 -3.24 -11.77
CA ARG A 148 14.34 -1.81 -11.69
C ARG A 148 15.55 -1.57 -10.78
N ASN A 149 16.09 -2.58 -10.11
CA ASN A 149 17.09 -2.47 -9.05
C ASN A 149 16.65 -1.54 -7.90
N TRP A 150 15.36 -1.57 -7.56
CA TRP A 150 14.81 -0.81 -6.45
C TRP A 150 14.75 -1.67 -5.20
N THR A 151 15.27 -1.15 -4.10
CA THR A 151 15.16 -1.78 -2.78
C THR A 151 13.97 -1.22 -2.02
N GLN A 152 13.37 -2.04 -1.17
CA GLN A 152 12.24 -1.63 -0.35
C GLN A 152 12.25 -2.34 1.00
N ALA A 153 11.69 -1.70 1.98
CA ALA A 153 11.31 -2.36 3.21
C ALA A 153 9.89 -2.95 3.06
N CYS A 154 9.70 -4.13 3.64
CA CYS A 154 8.45 -4.87 3.58
C CYS A 154 7.85 -4.99 4.97
N PHE A 155 6.57 -4.66 5.11
CA PHE A 155 5.77 -4.89 6.29
C PHE A 155 4.47 -5.58 5.91
N GLU A 156 3.91 -6.37 6.82
CA GLU A 156 2.62 -7.03 6.63
C GLU A 156 1.71 -6.77 7.82
N VAL A 157 0.44 -6.51 7.55
CA VAL A 157 -0.58 -6.57 8.59
C VAL A 157 -0.74 -8.04 9.00
N PRO A 158 -0.44 -8.42 10.25
CA PRO A 158 -0.45 -9.80 10.67
C PRO A 158 -1.88 -10.37 10.74
N VAL A 159 -2.00 -11.70 10.70
CA VAL A 159 -3.30 -12.39 10.75
C VAL A 159 -4.07 -12.15 12.05
N PHE A 160 -3.36 -11.98 13.16
CA PHE A 160 -3.96 -11.71 14.47
C PHE A 160 -4.46 -10.27 14.65
N TYR A 161 -4.25 -9.40 13.66
CA TYR A 161 -4.73 -8.04 13.71
C TYR A 161 -6.21 -7.97 13.36
N ASP A 162 -7.03 -7.84 14.36
CA ASP A 162 -8.47 -7.67 14.25
C ASP A 162 -8.93 -6.45 15.06
N GLU A 163 -9.82 -5.62 14.50
CA GLU A 163 -10.30 -4.41 15.18
C GLU A 163 -11.18 -4.71 16.39
N GLU A 164 -11.86 -5.84 16.39
CA GLU A 164 -12.77 -6.27 17.46
C GLU A 164 -12.06 -7.08 18.55
N GLU A 165 -11.04 -7.86 18.17
CA GLU A 165 -10.25 -8.69 19.07
C GLU A 165 -8.86 -8.07 19.29
N LYS A 166 -8.75 -7.15 20.26
CA LYS A 166 -7.46 -6.53 20.60
C LYS A 166 -6.56 -7.52 21.34
N ASP A 167 -5.60 -8.08 20.61
CA ASP A 167 -4.49 -8.88 21.15
C ASP A 167 -3.37 -7.96 21.68
N GLU A 168 -2.69 -8.33 22.75
CA GLU A 168 -1.49 -7.65 23.26
C GLU A 168 -0.40 -7.52 22.17
N LYS A 169 -0.26 -8.50 21.29
CA LYS A 169 0.64 -8.49 20.13
C LYS A 169 0.37 -7.34 19.15
N TRP A 170 -0.83 -6.81 19.17
CA TRP A 170 -1.24 -5.68 18.36
C TRP A 170 -0.44 -4.41 18.71
N GLU A 171 -0.33 -4.11 20.00
CA GLU A 171 0.43 -2.93 20.44
C GLU A 171 1.92 -3.08 20.14
N GLU A 172 2.47 -4.30 20.30
CA GLU A 172 3.85 -4.60 19.91
C GLU A 172 4.06 -4.41 18.40
N TYR A 173 3.16 -4.97 17.59
CA TYR A 173 3.22 -4.80 16.13
C TYR A 173 3.12 -3.34 15.71
N LYS A 174 2.18 -2.59 16.29
CA LYS A 174 2.00 -1.17 16.04
C LYS A 174 3.26 -0.38 16.40
N ALA A 175 3.86 -0.65 17.55
CA ALA A 175 5.10 -0.01 18.00
C ALA A 175 6.25 -0.27 17.01
N ARG A 176 6.40 -1.50 16.52
CA ARG A 176 7.41 -1.85 15.50
C ARG A 176 7.16 -1.14 14.18
N PHE A 177 5.91 -1.07 13.73
CA PHE A 177 5.54 -0.35 12.51
C PHE A 177 5.81 1.15 12.64
N THR A 178 5.47 1.74 13.79
CA THR A 178 5.74 3.15 14.10
C THR A 178 7.24 3.44 14.09
N ALA A 179 8.04 2.63 14.77
CA ALA A 179 9.50 2.78 14.79
C ALA A 179 10.12 2.68 13.39
N PHE A 180 9.64 1.76 12.56
CA PHE A 180 10.05 1.64 11.17
C PHE A 180 9.77 2.93 10.38
N ILE A 181 8.55 3.47 10.50
CA ILE A 181 8.19 4.72 9.81
C ILE A 181 9.09 5.87 10.27
N GLU A 182 9.33 6.00 11.57
CA GLU A 182 10.17 7.06 12.14
C GLU A 182 11.61 6.98 11.64
N GLU A 183 12.21 5.79 11.62
CA GLU A 183 13.54 5.56 11.02
C GLU A 183 13.61 6.04 9.56
N LYS A 184 12.57 5.75 8.77
CA LYS A 184 12.53 6.14 7.35
C LYS A 184 12.21 7.62 7.12
N LEU A 185 11.67 8.32 8.11
CA LEU A 185 11.49 9.77 8.04
C LEU A 185 12.79 10.54 8.30
N GLU A 186 13.68 9.99 9.14
CA GLU A 186 14.97 10.57 9.47
C GLU A 186 16.04 10.33 8.37
N SER A 187 15.86 9.33 7.52
CA SER A 187 16.74 8.98 6.41
C SER A 187 16.40 9.73 5.11
#